data_77525a9be23abaccf528440a7c54b56f
#
_entry.id   77525a9be23abaccf528440a7c54b56f
#
_cell.length_a   1.000
_cell.length_b   1.000
_cell.length_c   1.000
_cell.angle_alpha   90.00
_cell.angle_beta   90.00
_cell.angle_gamma   90.00
#
_symmetry.space_group_name_H-M   'P 1'
#
loop_
_entity.id
_entity.type
_entity.pdbx_description
1 polymer ?
#
loop_
_entity_poly.entity_id
_entity_poly.type
_entity_poly.pdbx_seq_one_letter_code
_entity_poly.pdbx_strand_id
1 'polypeptide(L)'
;MQKTITAQNVSGGVVEAAFSTLIEGVRATPEPAPESLPYLCPGFVDVQVNSFAGVDYNSGDTRHEEIARSIHVLYATGITRFYPTVITGGPEDMRGALENLARAKESLPDGGAMDGFHVEGPHISPEDGPRGAHPRRCAVPDEA
;
A
#
# COMPACT_ATOMS: atom_id res chain seq x y z
N MET A 1 -22.04 12.49 -9.20
CA MET A 1 -22.93 11.76 -10.16
C MET A 1 -22.72 10.27 -9.90
N GLN A 2 -23.81 9.54 -9.62
CA GLN A 2 -23.77 8.10 -9.41
C GLN A 2 -23.39 7.37 -10.70
N LYS A 3 -22.55 6.36 -10.58
CA LYS A 3 -22.14 5.45 -11.65
C LYS A 3 -22.55 4.04 -11.29
N THR A 4 -22.67 3.18 -12.28
CA THR A 4 -22.98 1.76 -12.09
C THR A 4 -22.02 0.93 -12.93
N ILE A 5 -21.56 -0.19 -12.38
CA ILE A 5 -20.76 -1.18 -13.09
C ILE A 5 -21.38 -2.57 -12.89
N THR A 6 -21.49 -3.33 -13.98
CA THR A 6 -21.81 -4.76 -13.92
C THR A 6 -20.52 -5.56 -13.94
N ALA A 7 -20.38 -6.49 -13.02
CA ALA A 7 -19.15 -7.25 -12.83
C ALA A 7 -19.46 -8.67 -12.33
N GLN A 8 -18.47 -9.55 -12.40
CA GLN A 8 -18.52 -10.85 -11.78
C GLN A 8 -17.88 -10.80 -10.40
N ASN A 9 -18.54 -11.30 -9.37
CA ASN A 9 -17.93 -11.46 -8.06
C ASN A 9 -16.99 -12.69 -8.05
N VAL A 10 -16.16 -12.79 -7.01
CA VAL A 10 -15.19 -13.91 -6.88
C VAL A 10 -15.82 -15.31 -6.77
N SER A 11 -17.12 -15.39 -6.50
CA SER A 11 -17.87 -16.66 -6.44
C SER A 11 -18.56 -17.00 -7.76
N GLY A 12 -18.35 -16.22 -8.81
CA GLY A 12 -18.90 -16.46 -10.15
C GLY A 12 -20.30 -15.85 -10.40
N GLY A 13 -20.89 -15.19 -9.40
CA GLY A 13 -22.18 -14.52 -9.58
C GLY A 13 -22.05 -13.15 -10.24
N VAL A 14 -23.06 -12.77 -11.04
CA VAL A 14 -23.11 -11.41 -11.62
C VAL A 14 -23.68 -10.43 -10.59
N VAL A 15 -23.01 -9.30 -10.46
CA VAL A 15 -23.39 -8.22 -9.56
C VAL A 15 -23.38 -6.88 -10.27
N GLU A 16 -24.26 -5.99 -9.82
CA GLU A 16 -24.23 -4.59 -10.19
C GLU A 16 -23.85 -3.77 -8.96
N ALA A 17 -22.78 -2.98 -9.09
CA ALA A 17 -22.36 -2.04 -8.05
C ALA A 17 -22.67 -0.62 -8.46
N ALA A 18 -23.36 0.10 -7.58
CA ALA A 18 -23.62 1.53 -7.69
C ALA A 18 -22.65 2.30 -6.79
N PHE A 19 -22.04 3.33 -7.33
CA PHE A 19 -21.02 4.12 -6.61
C PHE A 19 -20.96 5.56 -7.10
N SER A 20 -20.46 6.42 -6.23
CA SER A 20 -20.05 7.79 -6.56
C SER A 20 -18.61 8.00 -6.08
N THR A 21 -18.41 8.59 -4.94
CA THR A 21 -17.15 8.63 -4.19
C THR A 21 -16.98 7.36 -3.34
N LEU A 22 -18.09 6.76 -2.95
CA LEU A 22 -18.16 5.53 -2.18
C LEU A 22 -19.05 4.52 -2.90
N ILE A 23 -18.91 3.24 -2.56
CA ILE A 23 -19.87 2.20 -2.97
C ILE A 23 -21.15 2.44 -2.19
N GLU A 24 -22.24 2.65 -2.93
CA GLU A 24 -23.58 2.95 -2.38
C GLU A 24 -24.43 1.68 -2.26
N GLY A 25 -24.13 0.68 -3.08
CA GLY A 25 -24.81 -0.61 -3.04
C GLY A 25 -24.21 -1.62 -4.00
N VAL A 26 -24.34 -2.89 -3.66
CA VAL A 26 -24.02 -4.03 -4.52
C VAL A 26 -25.21 -4.98 -4.49
N ARG A 27 -25.72 -5.33 -5.66
CA ARG A 27 -26.85 -6.26 -5.78
C ARG A 27 -26.53 -7.39 -6.75
N ALA A 28 -26.97 -8.60 -6.45
CA ALA A 28 -26.91 -9.69 -7.39
C ALA A 28 -27.90 -9.47 -8.54
N THR A 29 -27.49 -9.86 -9.75
CA THR A 29 -28.39 -9.88 -10.91
C THR A 29 -28.66 -11.33 -11.31
N PRO A 30 -29.89 -11.67 -11.74
CA PRO A 30 -30.23 -13.03 -12.12
C PRO A 30 -29.72 -13.44 -13.50
N GLU A 31 -29.06 -12.53 -14.23
CA GLU A 31 -28.58 -12.80 -15.59
C GLU A 31 -27.30 -13.64 -15.58
N PRO A 32 -27.14 -14.59 -16.53
CA PRO A 32 -25.89 -15.31 -16.69
C PRO A 32 -24.78 -14.33 -17.09
N ALA A 33 -23.58 -14.56 -16.53
CA ALA A 33 -22.42 -13.74 -16.80
C ALA A 33 -22.08 -13.78 -18.31
N PRO A 34 -22.00 -12.63 -18.99
CA PRO A 34 -21.34 -12.58 -20.31
C PRO A 34 -19.88 -13.04 -20.17
N GLU A 35 -19.31 -13.61 -21.25
CA GLU A 35 -17.94 -14.18 -21.23
C GLU A 35 -16.82 -13.20 -20.88
N SER A 36 -17.09 -11.89 -20.72
CA SER A 36 -16.08 -10.84 -20.57
C SER A 36 -16.42 -9.77 -19.51
N LEU A 37 -17.02 -10.14 -18.39
CA LEU A 37 -17.22 -9.17 -17.30
C LEU A 37 -15.93 -8.97 -16.48
N PRO A 38 -15.64 -7.73 -16.04
CA PRO A 38 -14.60 -7.50 -15.05
C PRO A 38 -14.96 -8.16 -13.72
N TYR A 39 -13.95 -8.48 -12.92
CA TYR A 39 -14.18 -8.96 -11.55
C TYR A 39 -14.40 -7.78 -10.61
N LEU A 40 -15.36 -7.93 -9.70
CA LEU A 40 -15.55 -7.06 -8.54
C LEU A 40 -15.13 -7.83 -7.29
N CYS A 41 -14.08 -7.35 -6.64
CA CYS A 41 -13.58 -7.91 -5.38
C CYS A 41 -13.15 -6.78 -4.44
N PRO A 42 -12.97 -7.05 -3.13
CA PRO A 42 -12.25 -6.14 -2.25
C PRO A 42 -10.86 -5.82 -2.82
N GLY A 43 -10.41 -4.59 -2.62
CA GLY A 43 -9.06 -4.21 -3.02
C GLY A 43 -8.00 -5.02 -2.27
N PHE A 44 -6.86 -5.23 -2.92
CA PHE A 44 -5.74 -5.94 -2.29
C PHE A 44 -5.10 -5.09 -1.20
N VAL A 45 -4.54 -5.76 -0.20
CA VAL A 45 -3.72 -5.16 0.85
C VAL A 45 -2.29 -5.68 0.67
N ASP A 46 -1.35 -4.76 0.45
CA ASP A 46 0.07 -5.10 0.37
C ASP A 46 0.74 -4.72 1.70
N VAL A 47 1.22 -5.72 2.43
CA VAL A 47 1.76 -5.52 3.79
C VAL A 47 3.24 -5.13 3.80
N GLN A 48 3.90 -5.07 2.64
CA GLN A 48 5.31 -4.71 2.53
C GLN A 48 5.63 -4.12 1.16
N VAL A 49 5.70 -2.81 1.06
CA VAL A 49 6.06 -2.08 -0.17
C VAL A 49 7.37 -1.34 0.03
N ASN A 50 8.47 -1.95 -0.44
CA ASN A 50 9.83 -1.37 -0.38
C ASN A 50 10.06 -0.41 -1.55
N SER A 51 9.59 0.82 -1.45
CA SER A 51 9.62 1.78 -2.54
C SER A 51 8.83 1.33 -3.78
N PHE A 52 8.17 2.24 -4.47
CA PHE A 52 7.33 1.86 -5.61
C PHE A 52 7.29 2.96 -6.68
N ALA A 53 7.23 2.55 -7.95
CA ALA A 53 7.14 3.43 -9.10
C ALA A 53 8.22 4.53 -9.13
N GLY A 54 9.45 4.20 -8.68
CA GLY A 54 10.59 5.11 -8.60
C GLY A 54 10.51 6.11 -7.42
N VAL A 55 9.64 5.86 -6.44
CA VAL A 55 9.51 6.67 -5.22
C VAL A 55 10.14 5.93 -4.05
N ASP A 56 11.10 6.55 -3.40
CA ASP A 56 11.78 5.99 -2.24
C ASP A 56 11.03 6.34 -0.94
N TYR A 57 10.58 5.34 -0.21
CA TYR A 57 9.94 5.52 1.10
C TYR A 57 10.93 5.60 2.26
N ASN A 58 12.23 5.38 2.01
CA ASN A 58 13.27 5.38 3.03
C ASN A 58 13.97 6.73 3.20
N SER A 59 13.51 7.76 2.51
CA SER A 59 14.07 9.12 2.63
C SER A 59 13.09 10.05 3.34
N GLY A 60 13.59 10.76 4.35
CA GLY A 60 12.84 11.82 5.02
C GLY A 60 12.53 13.04 4.11
N ASP A 61 13.19 13.12 2.94
CA ASP A 61 13.07 14.21 1.97
C ASP A 61 12.19 13.86 0.77
N THR A 62 11.65 12.64 0.70
CA THR A 62 10.74 12.26 -0.39
C THR A 62 9.51 13.16 -0.40
N ARG A 63 9.27 13.78 -1.55
CA ARG A 63 8.19 14.75 -1.71
C ARG A 63 6.82 14.09 -1.63
N HIS A 64 5.88 14.74 -0.96
CA HIS A 64 4.52 14.21 -0.80
C HIS A 64 3.80 14.01 -2.14
N GLU A 65 4.08 14.85 -3.16
CA GLU A 65 3.50 14.66 -4.49
C GLU A 65 4.00 13.37 -5.17
N GLU A 66 5.23 12.95 -4.89
CA GLU A 66 5.78 11.68 -5.38
C GLU A 66 5.12 10.50 -4.68
N ILE A 67 4.93 10.60 -3.35
CA ILE A 67 4.19 9.61 -2.58
C ILE A 67 2.75 9.49 -3.11
N ALA A 68 2.06 10.61 -3.34
CA ALA A 68 0.71 10.61 -3.93
C ALA A 68 0.69 9.93 -5.31
N ARG A 69 1.68 10.20 -6.16
CA ARG A 69 1.83 9.53 -7.46
C ARG A 69 1.98 8.02 -7.31
N SER A 70 2.79 7.54 -6.35
CA SER A 70 2.99 6.11 -6.12
C SER A 70 1.70 5.43 -5.65
N ILE A 71 0.90 6.09 -4.80
CA ILE A 71 -0.42 5.60 -4.36
C ILE A 71 -1.35 5.39 -5.56
N HIS A 72 -1.42 6.36 -6.48
CA HIS A 72 -2.25 6.22 -7.68
C HIS A 72 -1.80 5.07 -8.59
N VAL A 73 -0.49 4.82 -8.69
CA VAL A 73 0.01 3.66 -9.45
C VAL A 73 -0.34 2.34 -8.74
N LEU A 74 -0.28 2.29 -7.40
CA LEU A 74 -0.74 1.13 -6.63
C LEU A 74 -2.22 0.85 -6.86
N TYR A 75 -3.06 1.88 -6.87
CA TYR A 75 -4.50 1.72 -7.18
C TYR A 75 -4.73 1.09 -8.56
N ALA A 76 -3.92 1.45 -9.55
CA ALA A 76 -4.02 0.88 -10.89
C ALA A 76 -3.67 -0.62 -10.94
N THR A 77 -3.00 -1.17 -9.93
CA THR A 77 -2.73 -2.60 -9.78
C THR A 77 -3.78 -3.35 -8.96
N GLY A 78 -4.80 -2.63 -8.44
CA GLY A 78 -5.83 -3.19 -7.57
C GLY A 78 -5.48 -3.19 -6.08
N ILE A 79 -4.30 -2.69 -5.70
CA ILE A 79 -3.91 -2.48 -4.30
C ILE A 79 -4.58 -1.21 -3.81
N THR A 80 -5.42 -1.31 -2.77
CA THR A 80 -6.15 -0.18 -2.20
C THR A 80 -5.65 0.23 -0.82
N ARG A 81 -4.91 -0.65 -0.16
CA ARG A 81 -4.21 -0.41 1.11
C ARG A 81 -2.82 -1.00 1.07
N PHE A 82 -1.86 -0.33 1.69
CA PHE A 82 -0.50 -0.84 1.74
C PHE A 82 0.24 -0.35 2.98
N TYR A 83 1.35 -1.00 3.26
CA TYR A 83 2.27 -0.63 4.32
C TYR A 83 3.60 -0.20 3.68
N PRO A 84 3.87 1.11 3.53
CA PRO A 84 5.18 1.55 3.10
C PRO A 84 6.23 1.05 4.07
N THR A 85 7.32 0.52 3.51
CA THR A 85 8.34 -0.18 4.28
C THR A 85 9.57 0.68 4.45
N VAL A 86 9.94 0.93 5.71
CA VAL A 86 11.21 1.54 6.09
C VAL A 86 12.18 0.44 6.47
N ILE A 87 13.24 0.29 5.69
CA ILE A 87 14.28 -0.73 5.89
C ILE A 87 15.35 -0.25 6.87
N THR A 88 16.20 -1.16 7.30
CA THR A 88 17.33 -0.90 8.19
C THR A 88 18.22 0.25 7.68
N GLY A 89 18.39 1.24 8.51
CA GLY A 89 19.21 2.43 8.29
C GLY A 89 19.78 2.99 9.59
N GLY A 90 20.36 4.18 9.53
CA GLY A 90 20.69 4.94 10.74
C GLY A 90 19.39 5.31 11.51
N PRO A 91 19.45 5.37 12.87
CA PRO A 91 18.25 5.69 13.65
C PRO A 91 17.56 6.99 13.22
N GLU A 92 18.34 8.02 12.92
CA GLU A 92 17.81 9.31 12.47
C GLU A 92 17.21 9.25 11.06
N ASP A 93 17.82 8.45 10.16
CA ASP A 93 17.31 8.27 8.80
C ASP A 93 15.96 7.52 8.84
N MET A 94 15.88 6.43 9.61
CA MET A 94 14.64 5.66 9.78
C MET A 94 13.55 6.52 10.42
N ARG A 95 13.90 7.29 11.46
CA ARG A 95 12.96 8.22 12.10
C ARG A 95 12.46 9.27 11.12
N GLY A 96 13.37 9.91 10.38
CA GLY A 96 13.01 10.92 9.37
C GLY A 96 12.09 10.38 8.27
N ALA A 97 12.35 9.17 7.80
CA ALA A 97 11.50 8.49 6.82
C ALA A 97 10.09 8.23 7.37
N LEU A 98 9.99 7.67 8.58
CA LEU A 98 8.70 7.41 9.24
C LEU A 98 7.91 8.69 9.51
N GLU A 99 8.57 9.76 9.99
CA GLU A 99 7.94 11.05 10.21
C GLU A 99 7.43 11.67 8.89
N ASN A 100 8.20 11.53 7.81
CA ASN A 100 7.79 12.02 6.49
C ASN A 100 6.57 11.25 5.96
N LEU A 101 6.58 9.93 6.05
CA LEU A 101 5.45 9.09 5.66
C LEU A 101 4.21 9.36 6.51
N ALA A 102 4.36 9.58 7.82
CA ALA A 102 3.26 9.93 8.71
C ALA A 102 2.61 11.27 8.30
N ARG A 103 3.43 12.30 8.02
CA ARG A 103 2.92 13.58 7.51
C ARG A 103 2.22 13.42 6.16
N ALA A 104 2.76 12.60 5.26
CA ALA A 104 2.14 12.33 3.97
C ALA A 104 0.78 11.62 4.15
N LYS A 105 0.71 10.62 5.03
CA LYS A 105 -0.55 9.93 5.39
C LYS A 105 -1.63 10.89 5.86
N GLU A 106 -1.28 11.88 6.68
CA GLU A 106 -2.23 12.85 7.22
C GLU A 106 -2.63 13.95 6.23
N SER A 107 -1.70 14.35 5.37
CA SER A 107 -1.90 15.54 4.50
C SER A 107 -2.42 15.21 3.11
N LEU A 108 -2.17 14.00 2.59
CA LEU A 108 -2.58 13.62 1.24
C LEU A 108 -4.05 13.18 1.20
N PRO A 109 -4.81 13.55 0.15
CA PRO A 109 -6.20 13.09 -0.02
C PRO A 109 -6.34 11.56 0.04
N ASP A 110 -5.40 10.84 -0.57
CA ASP A 110 -5.36 9.36 -0.60
C ASP A 110 -4.41 8.78 0.45
N GLY A 111 -3.96 9.56 1.41
CA GLY A 111 -3.03 9.15 2.47
C GLY A 111 -3.56 7.99 3.32
N GLY A 112 -4.88 7.85 3.42
CA GLY A 112 -5.54 6.72 4.07
C GLY A 112 -5.27 5.36 3.44
N ALA A 113 -4.71 5.31 2.21
CA ALA A 113 -4.25 4.06 1.60
C ALA A 113 -3.04 3.47 2.33
N MET A 114 -2.22 4.29 2.98
CA MET A 114 -1.18 3.86 3.90
C MET A 114 -1.84 3.43 5.21
N ASP A 115 -2.19 2.15 5.35
CA ASP A 115 -2.94 1.64 6.51
C ASP A 115 -2.10 1.66 7.80
N GLY A 116 -0.80 1.38 7.66
CA GLY A 116 0.23 1.48 8.70
C GLY A 116 1.61 1.57 8.06
N PHE A 117 2.65 1.33 8.84
CA PHE A 117 4.05 1.29 8.38
C PHE A 117 4.65 -0.08 8.69
N HIS A 118 5.41 -0.60 7.72
CA HIS A 118 6.22 -1.79 7.95
C HIS A 118 7.65 -1.33 8.26
N VAL A 119 8.19 -1.79 9.37
CA VAL A 119 9.58 -1.48 9.77
C VAL A 119 10.40 -2.75 9.73
N GLU A 120 11.38 -2.78 8.82
CA GLU A 120 12.25 -3.91 8.59
C GLU A 120 13.63 -3.64 9.19
N GLY A 121 13.91 -4.22 10.35
CA GLY A 121 15.08 -3.89 11.16
C GLY A 121 14.74 -2.87 12.26
N PRO A 122 15.77 -2.22 12.88
CA PRO A 122 17.22 -2.33 12.62
C PRO A 122 17.89 -3.58 13.20
N HIS A 123 17.20 -4.39 14.00
CA HIS A 123 17.75 -5.57 14.67
C HIS A 123 17.81 -6.77 13.71
N ILE A 124 18.75 -6.74 12.77
CA ILE A 124 18.99 -7.77 11.77
C ILE A 124 20.38 -8.35 11.99
N SER A 125 20.58 -9.64 11.73
CA SER A 125 21.88 -10.29 11.85
C SER A 125 22.97 -9.52 11.06
N PRO A 126 24.16 -9.25 11.66
CA PRO A 126 25.27 -8.64 10.94
C PRO A 126 25.96 -9.61 9.98
N GLU A 127 25.66 -10.91 10.04
CA GLU A 127 26.32 -11.95 9.24
C GLU A 127 25.88 -11.92 7.78
N ASP A 128 26.81 -12.12 6.88
CA ASP A 128 26.52 -12.28 5.45
C ASP A 128 25.67 -13.55 5.25
N GLY A 129 24.69 -13.49 4.39
CA GLY A 129 23.66 -14.52 4.21
C GLY A 129 22.38 -14.14 4.97
N PRO A 130 22.30 -14.37 6.30
CA PRO A 130 21.12 -13.97 7.10
C PRO A 130 20.76 -12.48 6.99
N ARG A 131 21.76 -11.60 6.84
CA ARG A 131 21.55 -10.17 6.68
C ARG A 131 20.87 -9.80 5.34
N GLY A 132 21.07 -10.58 4.30
CA GLY A 132 20.55 -10.27 2.99
C GLY A 132 21.13 -8.97 2.42
N ALA A 133 20.26 -8.14 1.85
CA ALA A 133 20.62 -6.84 1.25
C ALA A 133 20.75 -5.70 2.26
N HIS A 134 20.44 -5.93 3.54
CA HIS A 134 20.48 -4.87 4.53
C HIS A 134 21.91 -4.37 4.78
N PRO A 135 22.11 -3.05 5.07
CA PRO A 135 23.41 -2.52 5.42
C PRO A 135 23.94 -3.17 6.71
N ARG A 136 25.25 -3.28 6.85
CA ARG A 136 25.89 -3.86 8.05
C ARG A 136 25.67 -3.07 9.36
N ARG A 137 24.96 -1.97 9.29
CA ARG A 137 24.59 -1.14 10.46
C ARG A 137 23.39 -1.70 11.20
N CYS A 138 23.49 -2.94 11.63
CA CYS A 138 22.45 -3.56 12.45
C CYS A 138 22.63 -3.12 13.89
N ALA A 139 21.61 -2.54 14.49
CA ALA A 139 21.64 -2.22 15.91
C ALA A 139 21.52 -3.51 16.74
N VAL A 140 22.43 -3.72 17.65
CA VAL A 140 22.22 -4.72 18.71
C VAL A 140 21.10 -4.18 19.61
N PRO A 141 20.09 -5.00 20.00
CA PRO A 141 19.07 -4.56 20.94
C PRO A 141 19.74 -4.04 22.22
N ASP A 142 19.46 -2.77 22.56
CA ASP A 142 19.84 -2.24 23.85
C ASP A 142 18.89 -2.78 24.91
N GLU A 143 19.44 -3.30 25.98
CA GLU A 143 18.70 -3.55 27.21
C GLU A 143 18.46 -2.19 27.92
N ALA A 144 17.43 -1.46 27.50
CA ALA A 144 17.05 -0.21 28.12
C ALA A 144 15.99 -0.44 29.20
#